data_53c1cbe233cd53eaf5334b44d6d27d4f
#
_entry.id   53c1cbe233cd53eaf5334b44d6d27d4f
#
_cell.length_a   1.000
_cell.length_b   1.000
_cell.length_c   1.000
_cell.angle_alpha   90.00
_cell.angle_beta   90.00
_cell.angle_gamma   90.00
#
_symmetry.space_group_name_H-M   'P 1'
#
loop_
_entity.id
_entity.type
_entity.pdbx_description
1 polymer ?
#
loop_
_entity_poly.entity_id
_entity_poly.type
_entity_poly.pdbx_seq_one_letter_code
_entity_poly.pdbx_strand_id
1 'polypeptide(L)'
;MSANRFDYRKYKPFPQIDINNRSWPDKVITKAPIWCSVDLRDGNQALIEPMSVKQKKRMFDLLVEVGFKEIEVGFPAASQPDFDFVRSLIEENKVPEDVTIQVLTQARPELIRRTFESLKGARRAILHLYNSTSIVQREKVFKTDKNGIIEIAVEGAKEVKRCADLQSETEWVFQYSPESFTEPK
;
A
#
# COMPACT_ATOMS: atom_id res chain seq x y z
N MET A 1 -18.21 29.65 -7.50
CA MET A 1 -16.82 30.15 -7.56
C MET A 1 -16.04 29.18 -8.42
N SER A 2 -15.54 29.59 -9.61
CA SER A 2 -14.72 28.71 -10.43
C SER A 2 -13.38 28.54 -9.71
N ALA A 3 -13.14 27.36 -9.17
CA ALA A 3 -11.82 27.00 -8.68
C ALA A 3 -10.83 27.26 -9.81
N ASN A 4 -9.80 28.06 -9.54
CA ASN A 4 -8.68 28.29 -10.46
C ASN A 4 -8.03 26.92 -10.72
N ARG A 5 -8.54 26.20 -11.72
CA ARG A 5 -7.97 24.90 -12.08
C ARG A 5 -6.54 25.15 -12.55
N PHE A 6 -5.61 24.56 -11.84
CA PHE A 6 -4.20 24.54 -12.22
C PHE A 6 -4.07 24.08 -13.69
N ASP A 7 -3.50 24.92 -14.55
CA ASP A 7 -3.28 24.57 -15.95
C ASP A 7 -2.00 23.74 -16.09
N TYR A 8 -2.15 22.44 -16.04
CA TYR A 8 -1.04 21.50 -16.22
C TYR A 8 -0.41 21.55 -17.61
N ARG A 9 -1.11 22.09 -18.62
CA ARG A 9 -0.63 22.17 -20.02
C ARG A 9 0.54 23.16 -20.18
N LYS A 10 0.79 23.99 -19.18
CA LYS A 10 2.00 24.84 -19.15
C LYS A 10 3.30 24.03 -19.01
N TYR A 11 3.22 22.80 -18.50
CA TYR A 11 4.35 21.89 -18.42
C TYR A 11 4.40 21.03 -19.69
N LYS A 12 5.51 21.15 -20.41
CA LYS A 12 5.77 20.32 -21.59
C LYS A 12 6.37 18.98 -21.16
N PRO A 13 6.07 17.87 -21.88
CA PRO A 13 6.79 16.62 -21.69
C PRO A 13 8.30 16.84 -21.86
N PHE A 14 9.10 16.11 -21.08
CA PHE A 14 10.54 16.13 -21.25
C PHE A 14 10.87 15.60 -22.68
N PRO A 15 11.76 16.28 -23.44
CA PRO A 15 12.13 15.82 -24.77
C PRO A 15 12.78 14.44 -24.69
N GLN A 16 12.37 13.56 -25.60
CA GLN A 16 12.95 12.23 -25.67
C GLN A 16 14.43 12.34 -26.07
N ILE A 17 15.27 11.54 -25.40
CA ILE A 17 16.67 11.40 -25.77
C ILE A 17 16.73 10.37 -26.90
N ASP A 18 17.25 10.78 -28.05
CA ASP A 18 17.40 9.90 -29.21
C ASP A 18 18.55 8.90 -28.98
N ILE A 19 18.18 7.67 -28.66
CA ILE A 19 19.10 6.54 -28.48
C ILE A 19 18.59 5.39 -29.34
N ASN A 20 19.41 4.96 -30.28
CA ASN A 20 19.08 3.83 -31.18
C ASN A 20 18.87 2.53 -30.37
N ASN A 21 17.91 1.70 -30.84
CA ASN A 21 17.63 0.36 -30.27
C ASN A 21 17.04 0.33 -28.86
N ARG A 22 16.26 1.35 -28.47
CA ARG A 22 15.51 1.36 -27.20
C ARG A 22 14.21 0.59 -27.35
N SER A 23 13.83 -0.21 -26.37
CA SER A 23 12.56 -0.95 -26.39
C SER A 23 11.47 -0.34 -25.50
N TRP A 24 11.79 -0.02 -24.24
CA TRP A 24 10.81 0.49 -23.27
C TRP A 24 10.83 2.03 -23.08
N PRO A 25 11.96 2.75 -23.24
CA PRO A 25 12.00 4.20 -22.99
C PRO A 25 11.25 5.04 -24.03
N ASP A 26 10.84 4.44 -25.14
CA ASP A 26 10.03 5.11 -26.19
C ASP A 26 8.54 5.18 -25.84
N LYS A 27 8.13 4.47 -24.78
CA LYS A 27 6.76 4.56 -24.28
C LYS A 27 6.55 5.87 -23.53
N VAL A 28 5.52 6.62 -23.94
CA VAL A 28 5.13 7.88 -23.30
C VAL A 28 3.93 7.64 -22.39
N ILE A 29 4.00 8.18 -21.18
CA ILE A 29 2.87 8.16 -20.24
C ILE A 29 1.81 9.13 -20.76
N THR A 30 0.65 8.61 -21.17
CA THR A 30 -0.46 9.39 -21.73
C THR A 30 -1.62 9.54 -20.74
N LYS A 31 -1.60 8.80 -19.63
CA LYS A 31 -2.62 8.86 -18.56
C LYS A 31 -1.92 9.11 -17.25
N ALA A 32 -2.54 9.93 -16.39
CA ALA A 32 -2.06 10.10 -15.03
C ALA A 32 -2.07 8.76 -14.28
N PRO A 33 -1.03 8.45 -13.47
CA PRO A 33 -1.07 7.30 -12.59
C PRO A 33 -2.14 7.47 -11.52
N ILE A 34 -2.61 6.36 -10.97
CA ILE A 34 -3.44 6.40 -9.78
C ILE A 34 -2.54 6.75 -8.58
N TRP A 35 -2.95 7.75 -7.82
CA TRP A 35 -2.22 8.19 -6.63
C TRP A 35 -2.73 7.43 -5.41
N CYS A 36 -1.81 6.82 -4.67
CA CYS A 36 -2.08 6.22 -3.36
C CYS A 36 -1.61 7.19 -2.26
N SER A 37 -2.51 7.60 -1.36
CA SER A 37 -2.12 8.32 -0.16
C SER A 37 -1.58 7.35 0.89
N VAL A 38 -0.45 7.69 1.50
CA VAL A 38 0.16 6.93 2.61
C VAL A 38 0.13 7.71 3.92
N ASP A 39 -0.61 8.80 3.98
CA ASP A 39 -0.68 9.71 5.14
C ASP A 39 -1.17 9.00 6.40
N LEU A 40 -2.17 8.11 6.27
CA LEU A 40 -2.79 7.39 7.38
C LEU A 40 -1.95 6.21 7.88
N ARG A 41 -0.97 5.73 7.10
CA ARG A 41 -0.06 4.67 7.53
C ARG A 41 1.32 5.24 7.82
N ASP A 42 2.09 5.60 6.81
CA ASP A 42 3.48 6.04 6.94
C ASP A 42 3.57 7.43 7.57
N GLY A 43 2.74 8.37 7.12
CA GLY A 43 2.64 9.69 7.71
C GLY A 43 2.22 9.64 9.18
N ASN A 44 1.20 8.85 9.52
CA ASN A 44 0.77 8.67 10.91
C ASN A 44 1.84 8.00 11.79
N GLN A 45 2.59 7.04 11.23
CA GLN A 45 3.67 6.36 11.93
C GLN A 45 4.83 7.30 12.31
N ALA A 46 5.04 8.37 11.54
CA ALA A 46 6.06 9.36 11.79
C ALA A 46 5.69 10.39 12.89
N LEU A 47 4.44 10.42 13.33
CA LEU A 47 3.99 11.34 14.38
C LEU A 47 4.48 10.90 15.76
N ILE A 48 4.87 11.86 16.60
CA ILE A 48 5.23 11.60 18.01
C ILE A 48 4.01 11.02 18.75
N GLU A 49 2.83 11.59 18.53
CA GLU A 49 1.54 11.08 19.00
C GLU A 49 0.71 10.64 17.78
N PRO A 50 0.59 9.34 17.51
CA PRO A 50 -0.22 8.83 16.41
C PRO A 50 -1.69 9.25 16.54
N MET A 51 -2.35 9.44 15.41
CA MET A 51 -3.75 9.82 15.36
C MET A 51 -4.65 8.76 16.01
N SER A 52 -5.59 9.22 16.84
CA SER A 52 -6.69 8.39 17.33
C SER A 52 -7.60 7.93 16.17
N VAL A 53 -8.38 6.88 16.38
CA VAL A 53 -9.36 6.38 15.38
C VAL A 53 -10.28 7.51 14.87
N LYS A 54 -10.72 8.41 15.76
CA LYS A 54 -11.55 9.57 15.38
C LYS A 54 -10.82 10.53 14.43
N GLN A 55 -9.54 10.80 14.69
CA GLN A 55 -8.73 11.67 13.84
C GLN A 55 -8.44 10.99 12.49
N LYS A 56 -8.13 9.69 12.50
CA LYS A 56 -7.94 8.90 11.27
C LYS A 56 -9.19 8.90 10.38
N LYS A 57 -10.39 8.77 10.95
CA LYS A 57 -11.64 8.86 10.19
C LYS A 57 -11.79 10.23 9.51
N ARG A 58 -11.53 11.33 10.23
CA ARG A 58 -11.57 12.68 9.65
C ARG A 58 -10.53 12.86 8.53
N MET A 59 -9.33 12.32 8.72
CA MET A 59 -8.29 12.38 7.69
C MET A 59 -8.67 11.53 6.48
N PHE A 60 -9.26 10.35 6.68
CA PHE A 60 -9.78 9.53 5.59
C PHE A 60 -10.84 10.26 4.77
N ASP A 61 -11.82 10.86 5.43
CA ASP A 61 -12.87 11.65 4.78
C ASP A 61 -12.25 12.79 3.94
N LEU A 62 -11.23 13.48 4.48
CA LEU A 62 -10.51 14.55 3.77
C LEU A 62 -9.77 14.01 2.53
N LEU A 63 -9.08 12.88 2.64
CA LEU A 63 -8.37 12.26 1.51
C LEU A 63 -9.31 11.84 0.39
N VAL A 64 -10.49 11.34 0.74
CA VAL A 64 -11.56 11.04 -0.21
C VAL A 64 -12.07 12.33 -0.89
N GLU A 65 -12.28 13.41 -0.13
CA GLU A 65 -12.72 14.71 -0.65
C GLU A 65 -11.66 15.33 -1.59
N VAL A 66 -10.37 15.19 -1.28
CA VAL A 66 -9.24 15.61 -2.14
C VAL A 66 -9.23 14.84 -3.45
N GLY A 67 -9.76 13.61 -3.46
CA GLY A 67 -9.94 12.80 -4.68
C GLY A 67 -8.99 11.62 -4.82
N PHE A 68 -8.32 11.20 -3.75
CA PHE A 68 -7.52 9.97 -3.77
C PHE A 68 -8.40 8.75 -4.02
N LYS A 69 -7.92 7.85 -4.87
CA LYS A 69 -8.62 6.60 -5.25
C LYS A 69 -8.01 5.36 -4.61
N GLU A 70 -6.80 5.48 -4.12
CA GLU A 70 -6.14 4.48 -3.29
C GLU A 70 -5.61 5.15 -2.03
N ILE A 71 -5.89 4.56 -0.86
CA ILE A 71 -5.51 5.11 0.45
C ILE A 71 -4.98 3.99 1.33
N GLU A 72 -3.70 4.07 1.71
CA GLU A 72 -3.09 3.15 2.66
C GLU A 72 -3.46 3.56 4.07
N VAL A 73 -4.40 2.83 4.66
CA VAL A 73 -5.12 3.23 5.89
C VAL A 73 -4.44 2.79 7.19
N GLY A 74 -3.48 1.85 7.12
CA GLY A 74 -2.76 1.43 8.31
C GLY A 74 -2.05 0.09 8.19
N PHE A 75 -1.55 -0.38 9.35
CA PHE A 75 -0.94 -1.69 9.53
C PHE A 75 -1.73 -2.47 10.59
N PRO A 76 -2.88 -3.07 10.23
CA PRO A 76 -3.83 -3.64 11.20
C PRO A 76 -3.26 -4.78 12.03
N ALA A 77 -2.24 -5.49 11.54
CA ALA A 77 -1.58 -6.53 12.30
C ALA A 77 -0.56 -6.00 13.34
N ALA A 78 -0.13 -4.74 13.22
CA ALA A 78 0.85 -4.15 14.14
C ALA A 78 0.22 -3.56 15.41
N SER A 79 -1.03 -3.08 15.34
CA SER A 79 -1.69 -2.46 16.48
C SER A 79 -3.20 -2.66 16.47
N GLN A 80 -3.80 -2.73 17.66
CA GLN A 80 -5.26 -2.81 17.79
C GLN A 80 -5.97 -1.54 17.28
N PRO A 81 -5.49 -0.31 17.54
CA PRO A 81 -6.09 0.90 16.96
C PRO A 81 -6.14 0.90 15.43
N ASP A 82 -5.11 0.38 14.76
CA ASP A 82 -5.13 0.25 13.29
C ASP A 82 -6.13 -0.79 12.83
N PHE A 83 -6.21 -1.93 13.52
CA PHE A 83 -7.20 -2.95 13.25
C PHE A 83 -8.62 -2.40 13.39
N ASP A 84 -8.91 -1.74 14.51
CA ASP A 84 -10.24 -1.17 14.79
C ASP A 84 -10.61 -0.06 13.80
N PHE A 85 -9.63 0.73 13.37
CA PHE A 85 -9.85 1.74 12.35
C PHE A 85 -10.25 1.13 11.01
N VAL A 86 -9.52 0.12 10.52
CA VAL A 86 -9.86 -0.59 9.28
C VAL A 86 -11.24 -1.22 9.36
N ARG A 87 -11.54 -1.91 10.49
CA ARG A 87 -12.88 -2.47 10.72
C ARG A 87 -13.97 -1.42 10.67
N SER A 88 -13.74 -0.28 11.34
CA SER A 88 -14.73 0.80 11.37
C SER A 88 -15.02 1.41 9.99
N LEU A 89 -14.03 1.50 9.10
CA LEU A 89 -14.24 1.97 7.73
C LEU A 89 -15.17 1.05 6.94
N ILE A 90 -15.02 -0.26 7.15
CA ILE A 90 -15.82 -1.28 6.46
C ILE A 90 -17.21 -1.39 7.06
N GLU A 91 -17.32 -1.54 8.38
CA GLU A 91 -18.57 -1.76 9.10
C GLU A 91 -19.51 -0.54 9.05
N GLU A 92 -18.95 0.66 9.01
CA GLU A 92 -19.71 1.91 8.88
C GLU A 92 -19.94 2.30 7.41
N ASN A 93 -19.55 1.44 6.46
CA ASN A 93 -19.68 1.70 5.02
C ASN A 93 -19.08 3.05 4.59
N LYS A 94 -17.91 3.38 5.13
CA LYS A 94 -17.21 4.66 4.89
C LYS A 94 -16.42 4.71 3.59
N VAL A 95 -16.10 3.56 3.00
CA VAL A 95 -15.28 3.48 1.79
C VAL A 95 -16.15 3.67 0.56
N PRO A 96 -15.97 4.78 -0.21
CA PRO A 96 -16.71 4.99 -1.44
C PRO A 96 -16.44 3.88 -2.47
N GLU A 97 -17.38 3.70 -3.40
CA GLU A 97 -17.29 2.63 -4.41
C GLU A 97 -16.08 2.75 -5.32
N ASP A 98 -15.62 3.96 -5.58
CA ASP A 98 -14.48 4.27 -6.45
C ASP A 98 -13.15 4.44 -5.69
N VAL A 99 -13.15 4.15 -4.38
CA VAL A 99 -11.95 4.18 -3.52
C VAL A 99 -11.56 2.76 -3.09
N THR A 100 -10.28 2.48 -3.16
CA THR A 100 -9.70 1.22 -2.68
C THR A 100 -8.86 1.48 -1.45
N ILE A 101 -9.15 0.78 -0.35
CA ILE A 101 -8.29 0.82 0.83
C ILE A 101 -7.10 -0.12 0.66
N GLN A 102 -5.94 0.32 1.11
CA GLN A 102 -4.70 -0.46 1.15
C GLN A 102 -4.27 -0.65 2.60
N VAL A 103 -3.74 -1.81 2.91
CA VAL A 103 -3.15 -2.11 4.23
C VAL A 103 -1.80 -2.79 4.09
N LEU A 104 -0.88 -2.42 4.99
CA LEU A 104 0.46 -3.01 5.04
C LEU A 104 0.45 -4.28 5.89
N THR A 105 1.23 -5.27 5.48
CA THR A 105 1.56 -6.43 6.31
C THR A 105 2.96 -6.95 6.04
N GLN A 106 3.63 -7.41 7.08
CA GLN A 106 4.92 -8.09 6.95
C GLN A 106 4.73 -9.52 6.45
N ALA A 107 5.72 -10.08 5.73
CA ALA A 107 5.72 -11.45 5.22
C ALA A 107 5.86 -12.50 6.34
N ARG A 108 4.86 -12.56 7.22
CA ARG A 108 4.70 -13.53 8.31
C ARG A 108 3.26 -14.05 8.30
N PRO A 109 3.05 -15.37 8.29
CA PRO A 109 1.72 -15.96 8.13
C PRO A 109 0.68 -15.47 9.15
N GLU A 110 1.07 -15.31 10.42
CA GLU A 110 0.19 -14.83 11.48
C GLU A 110 -0.25 -13.37 11.27
N LEU A 111 0.67 -12.50 10.81
CA LEU A 111 0.35 -11.10 10.52
C LEU A 111 -0.51 -10.98 9.27
N ILE A 112 -0.23 -11.78 8.25
CA ILE A 112 -1.04 -11.84 7.02
C ILE A 112 -2.47 -12.22 7.38
N ARG A 113 -2.69 -13.29 8.14
CA ARG A 113 -4.04 -13.73 8.57
C ARG A 113 -4.76 -12.64 9.35
N ARG A 114 -4.08 -12.01 10.31
CA ARG A 114 -4.64 -10.91 11.10
C ARG A 114 -5.05 -9.73 10.21
N THR A 115 -4.26 -9.44 9.19
CA THR A 115 -4.57 -8.39 8.20
C THR A 115 -5.83 -8.75 7.41
N PHE A 116 -5.98 -9.99 6.95
CA PHE A 116 -7.19 -10.44 6.26
C PHE A 116 -8.43 -10.40 7.15
N GLU A 117 -8.29 -10.72 8.44
CA GLU A 117 -9.40 -10.55 9.41
C GLU A 117 -9.89 -9.10 9.48
N SER A 118 -8.97 -8.12 9.42
CA SER A 118 -9.34 -6.70 9.45
C SER A 118 -10.07 -6.25 8.19
N LEU A 119 -9.84 -6.89 7.05
CA LEU A 119 -10.42 -6.55 5.74
C LEU A 119 -11.70 -7.30 5.41
N LYS A 120 -12.14 -8.23 6.28
CA LYS A 120 -13.35 -9.02 6.03
C LYS A 120 -14.56 -8.13 5.73
N GLY A 121 -15.21 -8.39 4.59
CA GLY A 121 -16.35 -7.62 4.12
C GLY A 121 -16.00 -6.36 3.32
N ALA A 122 -14.72 -6.09 3.07
CA ALA A 122 -14.31 -5.07 2.13
C ALA A 122 -14.71 -5.48 0.71
N ARG A 123 -15.24 -4.54 -0.08
CA ARG A 123 -15.57 -4.80 -1.48
C ARG A 123 -14.33 -4.98 -2.34
N ARG A 124 -13.34 -4.10 -2.14
CA ARG A 124 -12.05 -4.11 -2.83
C ARG A 124 -10.96 -3.66 -1.87
N ALA A 125 -9.82 -4.35 -1.88
CA ALA A 125 -8.69 -4.01 -1.03
C ALA A 125 -7.36 -4.33 -1.70
N ILE A 126 -6.34 -3.50 -1.42
CA ILE A 126 -4.95 -3.77 -1.76
C ILE A 126 -4.25 -4.32 -0.52
N LEU A 127 -3.71 -5.52 -0.62
CA LEU A 127 -2.84 -6.07 0.40
C LEU A 127 -1.39 -5.80 0.03
N HIS A 128 -0.74 -4.92 0.79
CA HIS A 128 0.65 -4.52 0.59
C HIS A 128 1.56 -5.36 1.47
N LEU A 129 2.15 -6.38 0.88
CA LEU A 129 3.12 -7.27 1.53
C LEU A 129 4.52 -6.67 1.45
N TYR A 130 5.30 -6.74 2.53
CA TYR A 130 6.71 -6.37 2.51
C TYR A 130 7.58 -7.33 3.31
N ASN A 131 8.84 -7.38 2.98
CA ASN A 131 9.92 -7.87 3.83
C ASN A 131 11.22 -7.13 3.54
N SER A 132 12.07 -7.05 4.56
CA SER A 132 13.35 -6.34 4.44
C SER A 132 14.37 -7.15 3.66
N THR A 133 15.18 -6.45 2.85
CA THR A 133 16.17 -7.07 1.96
C THR A 133 17.60 -6.61 2.23
N SER A 134 17.83 -5.66 3.16
CA SER A 134 19.16 -5.15 3.46
C SER A 134 20.11 -6.20 4.03
N ILE A 135 21.40 -6.01 3.83
CA ILE A 135 22.45 -6.90 4.36
C ILE A 135 22.34 -7.00 5.88
N VAL A 136 22.21 -5.88 6.56
CA VAL A 136 22.12 -5.83 8.03
C VAL A 136 20.91 -6.63 8.52
N GLN A 137 19.77 -6.49 7.89
CA GLN A 137 18.57 -7.22 8.27
C GLN A 137 18.70 -8.72 7.98
N ARG A 138 19.25 -9.09 6.83
CA ARG A 138 19.50 -10.52 6.51
C ARG A 138 20.39 -11.19 7.57
N GLU A 139 21.54 -10.59 7.86
CA GLU A 139 22.54 -11.19 8.74
C GLU A 139 22.19 -11.12 10.21
N LYS A 140 21.66 -9.98 10.68
CA LYS A 140 21.47 -9.73 12.12
C LYS A 140 20.07 -10.07 12.62
N VAL A 141 19.03 -9.84 11.79
CA VAL A 141 17.63 -10.05 12.17
C VAL A 141 17.16 -11.43 11.73
N PHE A 142 17.22 -11.70 10.42
CA PHE A 142 16.72 -12.96 9.87
C PHE A 142 17.74 -14.10 9.97
N LYS A 143 19.04 -13.79 10.13
CA LYS A 143 20.13 -14.75 10.20
C LYS A 143 20.13 -15.72 9.01
N THR A 144 19.94 -15.16 7.83
CA THR A 144 19.82 -15.91 6.57
C THR A 144 20.55 -15.20 5.43
N ASP A 145 20.64 -15.85 4.29
CA ASP A 145 21.20 -15.32 3.06
C ASP A 145 20.13 -14.72 2.12
N LYS A 146 20.53 -14.40 0.89
CA LYS A 146 19.62 -13.87 -0.13
C LYS A 146 18.49 -14.85 -0.47
N ASN A 147 18.80 -16.14 -0.55
CA ASN A 147 17.82 -17.17 -0.89
C ASN A 147 16.76 -17.28 0.19
N GLY A 148 17.17 -17.26 1.47
CA GLY A 148 16.22 -17.27 2.58
C GLY A 148 15.31 -16.03 2.61
N ILE A 149 15.81 -14.85 2.19
CA ILE A 149 14.95 -13.65 2.04
C ILE A 149 13.94 -13.82 0.88
N ILE A 150 14.37 -14.41 -0.23
CA ILE A 150 13.47 -14.73 -1.34
C ILE A 150 12.41 -15.75 -0.89
N GLU A 151 12.78 -16.77 -0.15
CA GLU A 151 11.84 -17.75 0.41
C GLU A 151 10.80 -17.09 1.32
N ILE A 152 11.20 -16.16 2.21
CA ILE A 152 10.27 -15.40 3.05
C ILE A 152 9.24 -14.65 2.18
N ALA A 153 9.70 -13.97 1.11
CA ALA A 153 8.81 -13.24 0.22
C ALA A 153 7.84 -14.18 -0.52
N VAL A 154 8.34 -15.30 -1.04
CA VAL A 154 7.54 -16.28 -1.80
C VAL A 154 6.51 -16.95 -0.89
N GLU A 155 6.89 -17.40 0.30
CA GLU A 155 5.96 -18.03 1.24
C GLU A 155 4.93 -17.01 1.75
N GLY A 156 5.33 -15.76 1.99
CA GLY A 156 4.39 -14.67 2.30
C GLY A 156 3.37 -14.46 1.18
N ALA A 157 3.82 -14.41 -0.07
CA ALA A 157 2.92 -14.25 -1.22
C ALA A 157 1.96 -15.45 -1.40
N LYS A 158 2.43 -16.68 -1.17
CA LYS A 158 1.57 -17.88 -1.17
C LYS A 158 0.50 -17.80 -0.09
N GLU A 159 0.85 -17.37 1.12
CA GLU A 159 -0.11 -17.23 2.21
C GLU A 159 -1.14 -16.13 1.91
N VAL A 160 -0.70 -15.00 1.32
CA VAL A 160 -1.63 -13.96 0.84
C VAL A 160 -2.61 -14.53 -0.16
N LYS A 161 -2.11 -15.26 -1.18
CA LYS A 161 -2.98 -15.90 -2.17
C LYS A 161 -3.98 -16.85 -1.51
N ARG A 162 -3.52 -17.71 -0.59
CA ARG A 162 -4.38 -18.65 0.13
C ARG A 162 -5.50 -17.94 0.91
N CYS A 163 -5.17 -16.84 1.59
CA CYS A 163 -6.15 -16.07 2.34
C CYS A 163 -7.15 -15.34 1.42
N ALA A 164 -6.68 -14.81 0.28
CA ALA A 164 -7.52 -14.18 -0.72
C ALA A 164 -8.51 -15.18 -1.35
N ASP A 165 -8.05 -16.39 -1.67
CA ASP A 165 -8.90 -17.45 -2.22
C ASP A 165 -10.03 -17.87 -1.24
N LEU A 166 -9.80 -17.70 0.08
CA LEU A 166 -10.81 -17.98 1.13
C LEU A 166 -11.83 -16.84 1.34
N GLN A 167 -11.55 -15.65 0.80
CA GLN A 167 -12.44 -14.47 0.88
C GLN A 167 -12.72 -13.96 -0.53
N SER A 168 -13.33 -14.81 -1.35
CA SER A 168 -13.58 -14.57 -2.78
C SER A 168 -14.61 -13.47 -3.06
N GLU A 169 -15.33 -13.00 -2.06
CA GLU A 169 -16.28 -11.88 -2.14
C GLU A 169 -15.59 -10.51 -2.27
N THR A 170 -14.30 -10.41 -1.94
CA THR A 170 -13.51 -9.20 -2.04
C THR A 170 -12.68 -9.20 -3.32
N GLU A 171 -12.66 -8.09 -4.04
CA GLU A 171 -11.72 -7.88 -5.15
C GLU A 171 -10.33 -7.57 -4.60
N TRP A 172 -9.42 -8.54 -4.68
CA TRP A 172 -8.07 -8.42 -4.14
C TRP A 172 -7.08 -7.88 -5.16
N VAL A 173 -6.29 -6.89 -4.72
CA VAL A 173 -5.08 -6.42 -5.42
C VAL A 173 -3.88 -6.74 -4.55
N PHE A 174 -2.85 -7.33 -5.14
CA PHE A 174 -1.61 -7.66 -4.44
C PHE A 174 -0.51 -6.64 -4.79
N GLN A 175 0.13 -6.09 -3.77
CA GLN A 175 1.32 -5.25 -3.89
C GLN A 175 2.44 -5.85 -3.05
N TYR A 176 3.66 -5.83 -3.59
CA TYR A 176 4.85 -6.29 -2.86
C TYR A 176 5.93 -5.21 -2.89
N SER A 177 6.56 -4.98 -1.72
CA SER A 177 7.70 -4.07 -1.57
C SER A 177 8.89 -4.79 -0.92
N PRO A 178 10.03 -4.89 -1.61
CA PRO A 178 11.30 -5.25 -0.99
C PRO A 178 11.83 -4.03 -0.23
N GLU A 179 11.70 -4.02 1.10
CA GLU A 179 12.17 -2.92 1.93
C GLU A 179 13.70 -2.79 1.87
N SER A 180 14.21 -1.55 1.86
CA SER A 180 15.65 -1.24 1.73
C SER A 180 16.28 -1.77 0.44
N PHE A 181 15.53 -1.72 -0.67
CA PHE A 181 15.92 -2.27 -1.98
C PHE A 181 17.20 -1.65 -2.55
N THR A 182 17.46 -0.38 -2.25
CA THR A 182 18.61 0.38 -2.79
C THR A 182 19.90 0.20 -2.01
N GLU A 183 19.89 -0.54 -0.88
CA GLU A 183 21.12 -0.83 -0.14
C GLU A 183 22.07 -1.72 -0.94
N PRO A 184 23.42 -1.52 -0.77
CA PRO A 184 24.39 -2.34 -1.45
C PRO A 184 24.20 -3.83 -1.18
N LYS A 185 24.32 -4.63 -2.24
CA LYS A 185 24.07 -6.08 -2.19
C LYS A 185 25.29 -6.87 -1.74
#